data_959479b6ed3463b06e71c23bab97321f
#
_entry.id   959479b6ed3463b06e71c23bab97321f
#
_cell.length_a   1.000
_cell.length_b   1.000
_cell.length_c   1.000
_cell.angle_alpha   90.00
_cell.angle_beta   90.00
_cell.angle_gamma   90.00
#
_symmetry.space_group_name_H-M   'P 1'
#
loop_
_entity.id
_entity.type
_entity.pdbx_description
1 polymer ?
#
loop_
_entity_poly.entity_id
_entity_poly.type
_entity_poly.pdbx_seq_one_letter_code
_entity_poly.pdbx_strand_id
1 'polypeptide(L)'
;MTNICDICGDGRADFVLLYNMKLPKPTLILFLLFPLQVLAGNTDVRGEWYAEMSLMGAGRRAMPFWSYTNRGGILPSSPGAAVNAGASSAFFNANDFRFSAGLAVAGYYSAETEAYMPLRTSKKSCFRGFLPEAYVSAGWRNLNLDLGIKRREMDFGGLSITGGDLTFTDNSMNFPGYNLHSDWMAVPKTRGILAVRFDFGDYGMWDNRYVKHALLHNQALYFRVALTKKLTLTAGLEDWVQWGGDSPLYGPQPHSFTDYLKILVGSNGGNDASKSDQINALGNHLGRELVRLDWAEEKWTLTFQHDIPFEDGSGVGFQNFPDGVNTLHFSFNDKEKWVSDLLLEFIYTKWQSGTRHDRPATPEELKKNPEKTRYVVGGCDNYFNNGEYKSGWTYNGKVVGLPLFTPMPVGENGITPGVCNNRIVAWNFGVGGMVCRKIPYIIKVTYSRNYGTYGQRLAFFDDVPRQFSGALELTFRDLLPYMSAMAGVYADAGRLFPDSVGVTLKFLFKGDFGRRRAL
;
A
#
# COMPACT_ATOMS: atom_id res chain seq x y z
N MET A 1 -31.90 -16.59 1.98
CA MET A 1 -30.76 -17.54 2.03
C MET A 1 -30.24 -17.70 0.61
N THR A 2 -29.48 -16.75 0.12
CA THR A 2 -28.85 -16.81 -1.20
C THR A 2 -27.38 -17.18 -0.97
N ASN A 3 -27.00 -18.33 -1.47
CA ASN A 3 -25.70 -18.96 -1.24
C ASN A 3 -24.57 -18.13 -1.84
N ILE A 4 -23.56 -17.78 -1.03
CA ILE A 4 -22.23 -17.30 -1.46
C ILE A 4 -21.54 -18.30 -2.41
N CYS A 5 -22.11 -19.48 -2.60
CA CYS A 5 -21.64 -20.50 -3.55
C CYS A 5 -21.74 -20.09 -5.02
N ASP A 6 -22.47 -19.03 -5.37
CA ASP A 6 -22.69 -18.64 -6.77
C ASP A 6 -21.55 -17.80 -7.37
N ILE A 7 -20.55 -17.40 -6.57
CA ILE A 7 -19.35 -16.69 -7.08
C ILE A 7 -18.24 -17.66 -7.54
N CYS A 8 -18.31 -18.92 -7.15
CA CYS A 8 -17.33 -19.96 -7.52
C CYS A 8 -17.97 -21.19 -8.20
N GLY A 9 -19.17 -21.09 -8.73
CA GLY A 9 -19.87 -22.16 -9.42
C GLY A 9 -19.85 -21.99 -10.94
N ASP A 10 -19.53 -23.06 -11.64
CA ASP A 10 -19.62 -23.24 -13.08
C ASP A 10 -18.52 -22.63 -13.98
N GLY A 11 -17.25 -22.92 -13.76
CA GLY A 11 -16.26 -22.91 -14.86
C GLY A 11 -16.21 -21.70 -15.80
N ARG A 12 -16.95 -20.63 -15.52
CA ARG A 12 -16.92 -19.37 -16.26
C ARG A 12 -15.99 -18.42 -15.51
N ALA A 13 -14.95 -17.97 -16.18
CA ALA A 13 -14.08 -16.91 -15.74
C ALA A 13 -14.92 -15.62 -15.58
N ASP A 14 -15.37 -15.34 -14.37
CA ASP A 14 -15.99 -14.06 -14.07
C ASP A 14 -14.91 -12.98 -14.05
N PHE A 15 -14.74 -12.30 -15.18
CA PHE A 15 -14.07 -11.01 -15.27
C PHE A 15 -14.94 -9.96 -14.54
N VAL A 16 -14.98 -10.02 -13.21
CA VAL A 16 -15.85 -9.18 -12.37
C VAL A 16 -15.50 -7.70 -12.50
N LEU A 17 -14.28 -7.34 -12.93
CA LEU A 17 -13.85 -5.95 -13.06
C LEU A 17 -14.27 -5.25 -14.35
N LEU A 18 -14.56 -5.97 -15.42
CA LEU A 18 -14.96 -5.34 -16.70
C LEU A 18 -16.46 -5.09 -16.83
N TYR A 19 -17.29 -5.71 -16.00
CA TYR A 19 -18.75 -5.66 -16.18
C TYR A 19 -19.40 -4.41 -15.57
N ASN A 20 -18.79 -3.77 -14.59
CA ASN A 20 -19.32 -2.54 -13.96
C ASN A 20 -18.73 -1.23 -14.54
N MET A 21 -17.78 -1.31 -15.45
CA MET A 21 -17.32 -0.13 -16.17
C MET A 21 -18.31 0.22 -17.29
N LYS A 22 -19.18 1.20 -17.05
CA LYS A 22 -19.97 1.88 -18.10
C LYS A 22 -19.09 2.79 -19.00
N LEU A 23 -17.82 2.45 -19.21
CA LEU A 23 -17.02 3.07 -20.24
C LEU A 23 -17.35 2.43 -21.59
N PRO A 24 -17.65 3.20 -22.64
CA PRO A 24 -17.89 2.66 -23.95
C PRO A 24 -16.63 1.91 -24.41
N LYS A 25 -16.80 0.63 -24.74
CA LYS A 25 -15.73 -0.31 -25.13
C LYS A 25 -14.69 0.19 -26.17
N PRO A 26 -14.98 1.13 -27.08
CA PRO A 26 -13.98 1.67 -28.00
C PRO A 26 -13.09 2.76 -27.38
N THR A 27 -13.47 3.39 -26.27
CA THR A 27 -12.74 4.53 -25.69
C THR A 27 -11.44 4.11 -25.01
N LEU A 28 -11.40 2.93 -24.41
CA LEU A 28 -10.19 2.42 -23.74
C LEU A 28 -9.08 2.08 -24.75
N ILE A 29 -9.44 1.52 -25.91
CA ILE A 29 -8.48 1.22 -27.00
C ILE A 29 -8.00 2.51 -27.67
N LEU A 30 -8.87 3.52 -27.81
CA LEU A 30 -8.50 4.83 -28.35
C LEU A 30 -7.53 5.57 -27.42
N PHE A 31 -7.68 5.50 -26.11
CA PHE A 31 -6.75 6.12 -25.14
C PHE A 31 -5.35 5.49 -25.16
N LEU A 32 -5.24 4.21 -25.48
CA LEU A 32 -3.95 3.52 -25.63
C LEU A 32 -3.28 3.78 -27.00
N LEU A 33 -4.06 4.10 -28.03
CA LEU A 33 -3.57 4.35 -29.39
C LEU A 33 -3.37 5.84 -29.71
N PHE A 34 -4.03 6.74 -29.00
CA PHE A 34 -3.96 8.18 -29.25
C PHE A 34 -2.56 8.79 -29.10
N PRO A 35 -1.71 8.37 -28.14
CA PRO A 35 -0.33 8.86 -28.06
C PRO A 35 0.53 8.43 -29.26
N LEU A 36 0.22 7.32 -29.91
CA LEU A 36 1.01 6.75 -31.01
C LEU A 36 0.88 7.56 -32.32
N GLN A 37 -0.20 8.28 -32.53
CA GLN A 37 -0.43 9.04 -33.77
C GLN A 37 -0.01 10.51 -33.69
N VAL A 38 -0.05 11.12 -32.50
CA VAL A 38 0.25 12.56 -32.32
C VAL A 38 1.76 12.86 -32.27
N LEU A 39 2.60 11.88 -32.03
CA LEU A 39 4.03 12.05 -31.78
C LEU A 39 4.96 11.54 -32.90
N ALA A 40 4.47 11.39 -34.13
CA ALA A 40 5.22 10.81 -35.25
C ALA A 40 6.42 11.65 -35.77
N GLY A 41 6.81 12.71 -35.09
CA GLY A 41 7.97 13.53 -35.48
C GLY A 41 8.92 13.78 -34.30
N ASN A 42 10.10 13.21 -34.31
CA ASN A 42 11.21 13.50 -33.39
C ASN A 42 11.10 13.04 -31.92
N THR A 43 10.42 11.97 -31.61
CA THR A 43 10.32 11.42 -30.24
C THR A 43 11.07 10.12 -30.10
N ASP A 44 11.85 9.98 -29.01
CA ASP A 44 12.38 8.68 -28.58
C ASP A 44 11.27 7.91 -27.88
N VAL A 45 10.91 6.76 -28.44
CA VAL A 45 9.94 5.84 -27.84
C VAL A 45 10.69 4.69 -27.19
N ARG A 46 10.51 4.48 -25.90
CA ARG A 46 11.03 3.31 -25.17
C ARG A 46 9.87 2.59 -24.53
N GLY A 47 9.87 1.29 -24.64
CA GLY A 47 8.86 0.48 -23.99
C GLY A 47 9.45 -0.80 -23.45
N GLU A 48 8.79 -1.31 -22.45
CA GLU A 48 9.12 -2.58 -21.78
C GLU A 48 7.88 -3.46 -21.77
N TRP A 49 8.08 -4.76 -21.85
CA TRP A 49 7.04 -5.74 -21.63
C TRP A 49 7.54 -6.80 -20.65
N TYR A 50 6.62 -7.39 -19.91
CA TYR A 50 6.92 -8.52 -19.06
C TYR A 50 5.75 -9.52 -19.04
N ALA A 51 6.09 -10.77 -18.77
CA ALA A 51 5.14 -11.82 -18.42
C ALA A 51 5.72 -12.64 -17.26
N GLU A 52 4.95 -12.80 -16.20
CA GLU A 52 5.36 -13.49 -14.99
C GLU A 52 4.40 -14.66 -14.74
N MET A 53 4.95 -15.81 -14.37
CA MET A 53 4.21 -16.95 -13.86
C MET A 53 4.79 -17.36 -12.51
N SER A 54 3.94 -17.49 -11.52
CA SER A 54 4.31 -17.94 -10.17
C SER A 54 3.57 -19.23 -9.84
N LEU A 55 4.33 -20.24 -9.38
CA LEU A 55 3.81 -21.50 -8.85
C LEU A 55 4.08 -21.53 -7.35
N MET A 56 3.05 -21.74 -6.55
CA MET A 56 3.09 -21.63 -5.10
C MET A 56 2.62 -22.91 -4.45
N GLY A 57 3.45 -23.51 -3.57
CA GLY A 57 3.15 -24.72 -2.84
C GLY A 57 3.49 -24.60 -1.36
N ALA A 58 2.69 -25.21 -0.50
CA ALA A 58 2.96 -25.28 0.93
C ALA A 58 2.61 -26.66 1.49
N GLY A 59 3.32 -27.06 2.57
CA GLY A 59 3.06 -28.30 3.28
C GLY A 59 1.72 -28.33 4.03
N ARG A 60 1.11 -27.17 4.23
CA ARG A 60 -0.24 -26.97 4.76
C ARG A 60 -1.08 -26.14 3.80
N ARG A 61 -2.35 -25.89 4.13
CA ARG A 61 -3.30 -25.18 3.27
C ARG A 61 -3.01 -23.69 3.12
N ALA A 62 -2.20 -23.08 3.99
CA ALA A 62 -1.83 -21.68 3.95
C ALA A 62 -0.39 -21.50 3.47
N MET A 63 -0.18 -20.58 2.57
CA MET A 63 1.16 -20.08 2.22
C MET A 63 1.71 -19.24 3.36
N PRO A 64 3.02 -19.31 3.66
CA PRO A 64 3.64 -18.45 4.66
C PRO A 64 3.56 -16.96 4.27
N PHE A 65 3.51 -16.10 5.30
CA PHE A 65 3.29 -14.66 5.21
C PHE A 65 4.09 -13.95 4.09
N TRP A 66 5.39 -14.14 4.03
CA TRP A 66 6.25 -13.43 3.07
C TRP A 66 6.11 -13.91 1.62
N SER A 67 5.44 -15.02 1.37
CA SER A 67 5.25 -15.53 0.01
C SER A 67 4.24 -14.71 -0.80
N TYR A 68 3.27 -14.08 -0.14
CA TYR A 68 2.18 -13.31 -0.79
C TYR A 68 2.09 -11.84 -0.33
N THR A 69 2.79 -11.47 0.76
CA THR A 69 2.80 -10.10 1.30
C THR A 69 3.70 -9.19 0.47
N ASN A 70 3.27 -7.94 0.24
CA ASN A 70 3.97 -6.96 -0.59
C ASN A 70 4.25 -7.48 -2.01
N ARG A 71 3.23 -8.03 -2.64
CA ARG A 71 3.26 -8.56 -4.01
C ARG A 71 2.17 -7.93 -4.91
N GLY A 72 1.84 -6.67 -4.69
CA GLY A 72 0.81 -5.95 -5.45
C GLY A 72 -0.61 -6.44 -5.19
N GLY A 73 -0.84 -7.22 -4.14
CA GLY A 73 -2.16 -7.77 -3.82
C GLY A 73 -2.65 -8.88 -4.76
N ILE A 74 -1.83 -9.32 -5.73
CA ILE A 74 -2.21 -10.24 -6.81
C ILE A 74 -1.87 -11.71 -6.55
N LEU A 75 -1.22 -12.04 -5.42
CA LEU A 75 -0.91 -13.43 -5.06
C LEU A 75 -1.86 -13.95 -3.99
N PRO A 76 -2.27 -15.24 -4.07
CA PRO A 76 -3.12 -15.86 -3.06
C PRO A 76 -2.35 -16.18 -1.78
N SER A 77 -3.05 -16.24 -0.65
CA SER A 77 -2.52 -16.71 0.65
C SER A 77 -2.58 -18.22 0.82
N SER A 78 -2.98 -18.98 -0.20
CA SER A 78 -2.99 -20.44 -0.23
C SER A 78 -2.22 -20.97 -1.45
N PRO A 79 -1.84 -22.27 -1.46
CA PRO A 79 -1.19 -22.87 -2.62
C PRO A 79 -1.95 -22.66 -3.91
N GLY A 80 -1.22 -22.40 -5.01
CA GLY A 80 -1.84 -22.09 -6.28
C GLY A 80 -0.84 -21.65 -7.36
N ALA A 81 -1.37 -21.00 -8.38
CA ALA A 81 -0.58 -20.43 -9.45
C ALA A 81 -1.09 -19.02 -9.80
N ALA A 82 -0.19 -18.14 -10.18
CA ALA A 82 -0.54 -16.79 -10.61
C ALA A 82 0.17 -16.44 -11.90
N VAL A 83 -0.47 -15.60 -12.71
CA VAL A 83 0.10 -14.99 -13.90
C VAL A 83 -0.07 -13.48 -13.81
N ASN A 84 0.93 -12.74 -14.29
CA ASN A 84 0.90 -11.30 -14.39
C ASN A 84 1.65 -10.89 -15.65
N ALA A 85 1.03 -10.10 -16.52
CA ALA A 85 1.67 -9.66 -17.75
C ALA A 85 1.31 -8.20 -18.01
N GLY A 86 2.29 -7.44 -18.49
CA GLY A 86 2.10 -6.03 -18.76
C GLY A 86 3.09 -5.48 -19.76
N ALA A 87 2.77 -4.28 -20.21
CA ALA A 87 3.66 -3.49 -21.04
C ALA A 87 3.51 -2.01 -20.66
N SER A 88 4.63 -1.29 -20.74
CA SER A 88 4.66 0.15 -20.58
C SER A 88 5.49 0.80 -21.65
N SER A 89 5.16 2.03 -21.98
CA SER A 89 5.95 2.83 -22.93
C SER A 89 6.15 4.24 -22.39
N ALA A 90 7.33 4.79 -22.66
CA ALA A 90 7.66 6.16 -22.34
C ALA A 90 8.09 6.91 -23.60
N PHE A 91 7.62 8.15 -23.71
CA PHE A 91 7.87 9.07 -24.81
C PHE A 91 8.50 10.34 -24.25
N PHE A 92 9.60 10.74 -24.83
CA PHE A 92 10.32 11.95 -24.43
C PHE A 92 10.36 12.93 -25.59
N ASN A 93 10.19 14.19 -25.28
CA ASN A 93 10.33 15.26 -26.25
C ASN A 93 11.41 16.28 -25.78
N ALA A 94 11.93 17.07 -26.69
CA ALA A 94 13.01 18.02 -26.44
C ALA A 94 12.64 19.20 -25.51
N ASN A 95 11.37 19.36 -25.11
CA ASN A 95 10.86 20.50 -24.33
C ASN A 95 10.50 20.13 -22.89
N ASP A 96 11.25 19.23 -22.26
CA ASP A 96 11.02 18.74 -20.87
C ASP A 96 9.68 18.03 -20.65
N PHE A 97 8.93 17.69 -21.70
CA PHE A 97 7.70 16.90 -21.60
C PHE A 97 8.01 15.41 -21.65
N ARG A 98 7.38 14.66 -20.76
CA ARG A 98 7.44 13.21 -20.67
C ARG A 98 6.01 12.67 -20.72
N PHE A 99 5.79 11.64 -21.50
CA PHE A 99 4.55 10.90 -21.51
C PHE A 99 4.85 9.43 -21.31
N SER A 100 4.04 8.75 -20.52
CA SER A 100 4.12 7.29 -20.41
C SER A 100 2.72 6.71 -20.30
N ALA A 101 2.60 5.45 -20.71
CA ALA A 101 1.38 4.67 -20.54
C ALA A 101 1.76 3.24 -20.19
N GLY A 102 0.93 2.58 -19.39
CA GLY A 102 1.14 1.20 -19.02
C GLY A 102 -0.18 0.46 -18.83
N LEU A 103 -0.14 -0.83 -19.12
CA LEU A 103 -1.24 -1.76 -18.90
C LEU A 103 -0.68 -3.06 -18.37
N ALA A 104 -1.27 -3.60 -17.30
CA ALA A 104 -0.98 -4.94 -16.81
C ALA A 104 -2.27 -5.66 -16.44
N VAL A 105 -2.29 -6.97 -16.68
CA VAL A 105 -3.35 -7.88 -16.29
C VAL A 105 -2.76 -9.00 -15.46
N ALA A 106 -3.46 -9.40 -14.40
CA ALA A 106 -3.04 -10.49 -13.54
C ALA A 106 -4.21 -11.41 -13.22
N GLY A 107 -3.91 -12.63 -12.83
CA GLY A 107 -4.88 -13.55 -12.28
C GLY A 107 -4.21 -14.66 -11.52
N TYR A 108 -4.96 -15.26 -10.58
CA TYR A 108 -4.47 -16.44 -9.88
C TYR A 108 -5.56 -17.51 -9.77
N TYR A 109 -5.09 -18.74 -9.73
CA TYR A 109 -5.84 -19.89 -9.23
C TYR A 109 -5.35 -20.20 -7.82
N SER A 110 -6.26 -20.31 -6.88
CA SER A 110 -6.01 -20.68 -5.49
C SER A 110 -6.69 -22.01 -5.20
N ALA A 111 -5.95 -22.95 -4.61
CA ALA A 111 -6.49 -24.26 -4.21
C ALA A 111 -7.55 -24.16 -3.11
N GLU A 112 -7.50 -23.08 -2.32
CA GLU A 112 -8.46 -22.78 -1.27
C GLU A 112 -8.73 -21.27 -1.21
N THR A 113 -9.93 -20.86 -0.82
CA THR A 113 -10.23 -19.46 -0.55
C THR A 113 -9.72 -19.07 0.83
N GLU A 114 -8.78 -18.18 0.84
CA GLU A 114 -8.19 -17.37 1.91
C GLU A 114 -8.34 -17.87 3.36
N ALA A 115 -7.24 -18.40 3.92
CA ALA A 115 -7.08 -18.67 5.33
C ALA A 115 -6.20 -17.59 5.99
N TYR A 116 -6.75 -16.41 6.28
CA TYR A 116 -6.02 -15.38 7.04
C TYR A 116 -6.00 -15.64 8.56
N MET A 117 -6.83 -16.54 9.04
CA MET A 117 -6.94 -16.87 10.45
C MET A 117 -7.07 -18.38 10.63
N PRO A 118 -6.58 -18.96 11.74
CA PRO A 118 -6.64 -20.40 11.97
C PRO A 118 -8.05 -21.00 11.98
N LEU A 119 -9.10 -20.20 11.78
CA LEU A 119 -10.48 -20.56 12.03
C LEU A 119 -11.38 -20.65 10.79
N ARG A 120 -10.95 -20.23 9.61
CA ARG A 120 -11.76 -20.39 8.39
C ARG A 120 -10.93 -20.88 7.23
N THR A 121 -10.91 -22.17 7.05
CA THR A 121 -10.51 -22.82 5.80
C THR A 121 -11.74 -22.99 4.93
N SER A 122 -11.95 -22.16 3.91
CA SER A 122 -12.84 -22.52 2.81
C SER A 122 -12.13 -23.58 1.96
N LYS A 123 -12.79 -24.67 1.68
CA LYS A 123 -12.24 -25.80 0.91
C LYS A 123 -12.46 -25.66 -0.61
N LYS A 124 -12.88 -24.49 -1.08
CA LYS A 124 -13.19 -24.29 -2.50
C LYS A 124 -12.04 -23.62 -3.21
N SER A 125 -11.61 -24.20 -4.33
CA SER A 125 -10.71 -23.53 -5.27
C SER A 125 -11.39 -22.29 -5.85
N CYS A 126 -10.60 -21.28 -6.17
CA CYS A 126 -11.11 -20.03 -6.73
C CYS A 126 -10.15 -19.52 -7.81
N PHE A 127 -10.72 -18.91 -8.83
CA PHE A 127 -9.99 -18.14 -9.83
C PHE A 127 -10.36 -16.67 -9.68
N ARG A 128 -9.35 -15.77 -9.66
CA ARG A 128 -9.56 -14.32 -9.63
C ARG A 128 -8.73 -13.64 -10.70
N GLY A 129 -9.31 -12.65 -11.37
CA GLY A 129 -8.63 -11.77 -12.33
C GLY A 129 -8.53 -10.36 -11.79
N PHE A 130 -7.46 -9.64 -12.16
CA PHE A 130 -7.14 -8.30 -11.69
C PHE A 130 -6.65 -7.41 -12.82
N LEU A 131 -6.78 -6.10 -12.62
CA LEU A 131 -6.15 -5.06 -13.41
C LEU A 131 -5.18 -4.28 -12.50
N PRO A 132 -3.92 -4.77 -12.32
CA PRO A 132 -2.97 -4.13 -11.41
C PRO A 132 -2.54 -2.74 -11.87
N GLU A 133 -2.44 -2.52 -13.19
CA GLU A 133 -2.06 -1.26 -13.77
C GLU A 133 -2.83 -0.98 -15.06
N ALA A 134 -3.31 0.24 -15.21
CA ALA A 134 -3.88 0.78 -16.44
C ALA A 134 -3.79 2.31 -16.33
N TYR A 135 -2.74 2.92 -16.87
CA TYR A 135 -2.49 4.34 -16.66
C TYR A 135 -1.95 5.06 -17.90
N VAL A 136 -2.15 6.36 -17.90
CA VAL A 136 -1.39 7.32 -18.71
C VAL A 136 -0.80 8.37 -17.77
N SER A 137 0.42 8.81 -18.07
CA SER A 137 1.13 9.81 -17.30
C SER A 137 1.66 10.91 -18.20
N ALA A 138 1.58 12.15 -17.74
CA ALA A 138 2.17 13.32 -18.36
C ALA A 138 3.08 14.02 -17.35
N GLY A 139 4.30 14.33 -17.74
CA GLY A 139 5.25 15.06 -16.91
C GLY A 139 5.78 16.30 -17.64
N TRP A 140 5.95 17.37 -16.91
CA TRP A 140 6.60 18.58 -17.38
C TRP A 140 7.56 19.09 -16.30
N ARG A 141 8.85 19.08 -16.62
CA ARG A 141 9.90 19.37 -15.63
C ARG A 141 9.74 18.48 -14.39
N ASN A 142 9.45 19.08 -13.24
CA ASN A 142 9.30 18.37 -11.97
C ASN A 142 7.83 18.05 -11.62
N LEU A 143 6.86 18.41 -12.47
CA LEU A 143 5.44 18.12 -12.24
C LEU A 143 5.01 16.92 -13.06
N ASN A 144 4.24 16.05 -12.43
CA ASN A 144 3.73 14.83 -13.03
C ASN A 144 2.24 14.69 -12.74
N LEU A 145 1.48 14.23 -13.72
CA LEU A 145 0.07 13.88 -13.59
C LEU A 145 -0.11 12.44 -14.06
N ASP A 146 -0.52 11.58 -13.16
CA ASP A 146 -0.89 10.21 -13.45
C ASP A 146 -2.42 10.07 -13.49
N LEU A 147 -2.95 9.37 -14.49
CA LEU A 147 -4.38 9.08 -14.64
C LEU A 147 -4.57 7.56 -14.78
N GLY A 148 -5.42 6.96 -13.95
CA GLY A 148 -5.72 5.54 -13.98
C GLY A 148 -5.20 4.79 -12.74
N ILE A 149 -4.82 3.53 -12.91
CA ILE A 149 -4.27 2.66 -11.88
C ILE A 149 -2.77 2.55 -12.11
N LYS A 150 -1.96 3.19 -11.30
CA LYS A 150 -0.50 3.16 -11.42
C LYS A 150 0.13 2.67 -10.14
N ARG A 151 1.09 1.73 -10.28
CA ARG A 151 1.81 1.20 -9.13
C ARG A 151 2.76 2.26 -8.56
N ARG A 152 2.81 2.35 -7.22
CA ARG A 152 3.77 3.17 -6.50
C ARG A 152 5.08 2.41 -6.31
N GLU A 153 6.18 3.13 -6.37
CA GLU A 153 7.50 2.57 -6.05
C GLU A 153 7.66 2.45 -4.53
N MET A 154 8.26 1.35 -4.10
CA MET A 154 8.57 1.09 -2.69
C MET A 154 10.06 1.23 -2.46
N ASP A 155 10.42 1.82 -1.32
CA ASP A 155 11.82 1.96 -0.87
C ASP A 155 12.40 0.65 -0.33
N PHE A 156 13.70 0.68 -0.03
CA PHE A 156 14.45 -0.37 0.67
C PHE A 156 14.56 -1.72 -0.07
N GLY A 157 14.38 -1.73 -1.39
CA GLY A 157 14.68 -2.91 -2.25
C GLY A 157 13.92 -4.18 -1.90
N GLY A 158 12.72 -4.08 -1.31
CA GLY A 158 11.89 -5.21 -0.92
C GLY A 158 12.28 -5.89 0.41
N LEU A 159 13.22 -5.31 1.17
CA LEU A 159 13.63 -5.80 2.49
C LEU A 159 12.68 -5.34 3.60
N SER A 160 12.13 -4.13 3.44
CA SER A 160 11.21 -3.51 4.40
C SER A 160 9.83 -4.17 4.36
N ILE A 161 9.17 -4.17 5.51
CA ILE A 161 7.78 -4.61 5.62
C ILE A 161 6.79 -3.54 5.15
N THR A 162 7.17 -2.25 5.26
CA THR A 162 6.35 -1.14 4.81
C THR A 162 6.79 -0.57 3.47
N GLY A 163 8.02 -0.89 3.01
CA GLY A 163 8.59 -0.24 1.84
C GLY A 163 8.78 1.27 2.00
N GLY A 164 8.88 1.74 3.25
CA GLY A 164 9.08 3.15 3.59
C GLY A 164 7.79 3.95 3.76
N ASP A 165 6.62 3.30 3.73
CA ASP A 165 5.32 3.93 3.94
C ASP A 165 4.40 3.02 4.75
N LEU A 166 4.08 3.40 5.99
CA LEU A 166 3.20 2.59 6.84
C LEU A 166 1.72 2.67 6.43
N THR A 167 1.33 3.71 5.71
CA THR A 167 -0.08 3.94 5.30
C THR A 167 -0.42 3.28 3.98
N PHE A 168 0.56 3.17 3.06
CA PHE A 168 0.37 2.57 1.75
C PHE A 168 1.57 1.68 1.38
N THR A 169 1.33 0.37 1.25
CA THR A 169 2.36 -0.62 0.90
C THR A 169 1.99 -1.38 -0.38
N ASP A 170 2.91 -2.16 -0.90
CA ASP A 170 2.65 -3.07 -2.03
C ASP A 170 1.84 -4.34 -1.63
N ASN A 171 1.20 -4.33 -0.45
CA ASN A 171 0.40 -5.45 0.06
C ASN A 171 -0.99 -5.53 -0.58
N SER A 172 -1.56 -4.40 -0.99
CA SER A 172 -2.81 -4.33 -1.72
C SER A 172 -2.60 -3.88 -3.17
N MET A 173 -3.65 -3.95 -3.99
CA MET A 173 -3.67 -3.33 -5.30
C MET A 173 -3.75 -1.81 -5.18
N ASN A 174 -3.37 -1.12 -6.27
CA ASN A 174 -3.48 0.34 -6.36
C ASN A 174 -4.91 0.76 -6.72
N PHE A 175 -5.25 2.00 -6.40
CA PHE A 175 -6.57 2.58 -6.64
C PHE A 175 -6.66 3.24 -8.01
N PRO A 176 -7.83 3.16 -8.67
CA PRO A 176 -8.11 3.94 -9.88
C PRO A 176 -8.36 5.41 -9.51
N GLY A 177 -7.71 6.32 -10.22
CA GLY A 177 -7.89 7.74 -9.94
C GLY A 177 -6.92 8.64 -10.71
N TYR A 178 -6.60 9.78 -10.13
CA TYR A 178 -5.51 10.62 -10.61
C TYR A 178 -4.57 11.00 -9.46
N ASN A 179 -3.32 11.28 -9.79
CA ASN A 179 -2.33 11.83 -8.88
C ASN A 179 -1.53 12.95 -9.57
N LEU A 180 -1.66 14.17 -9.06
CA LEU A 180 -0.77 15.27 -9.38
C LEU A 180 0.35 15.30 -8.35
N HIS A 181 1.57 15.08 -8.78
CA HIS A 181 2.71 15.04 -7.87
C HIS A 181 3.94 15.72 -8.45
N SER A 182 4.90 16.02 -7.60
CA SER A 182 6.17 16.58 -8.03
C SER A 182 7.34 15.63 -7.76
N ASP A 183 8.39 15.75 -8.58
CA ASP A 183 9.74 15.37 -8.17
C ASP A 183 10.25 16.37 -7.11
N TRP A 184 11.41 16.13 -6.52
CA TRP A 184 12.01 17.09 -5.60
C TRP A 184 12.36 18.41 -6.30
N MET A 185 11.68 19.48 -5.91
CA MET A 185 11.86 20.84 -6.44
C MET A 185 12.73 21.64 -5.49
N ALA A 186 13.91 22.08 -5.99
CA ALA A 186 14.76 22.99 -5.21
C ALA A 186 14.04 24.32 -4.99
N VAL A 187 14.00 24.77 -3.73
CA VAL A 187 13.41 26.07 -3.39
C VAL A 187 14.36 27.19 -3.85
N PRO A 188 13.88 28.16 -4.66
CA PRO A 188 14.71 29.25 -5.15
C PRO A 188 15.40 30.02 -4.01
N LYS A 189 16.61 30.50 -4.28
CA LYS A 189 17.46 31.27 -3.34
C LYS A 189 18.00 30.49 -2.12
N THR A 190 17.70 29.21 -1.95
CA THR A 190 18.26 28.39 -0.85
C THR A 190 19.59 27.73 -1.21
N ARG A 191 20.16 28.00 -2.37
CA ARG A 191 21.41 27.38 -2.87
C ARG A 191 21.39 25.85 -2.89
N GLY A 192 20.20 25.26 -3.11
CA GLY A 192 20.00 23.81 -3.12
C GLY A 192 19.94 23.15 -1.73
N ILE A 193 19.94 23.94 -0.66
CA ILE A 193 19.82 23.42 0.72
C ILE A 193 18.40 22.86 0.96
N LEU A 194 17.36 23.55 0.47
CA LEU A 194 15.96 23.16 0.68
C LEU A 194 15.31 22.70 -0.63
N ALA A 195 14.64 21.56 -0.57
CA ALA A 195 13.77 21.09 -1.63
C ALA A 195 12.42 20.68 -1.06
N VAL A 196 11.38 20.73 -1.91
CA VAL A 196 10.01 20.38 -1.57
C VAL A 196 9.47 19.37 -2.58
N ARG A 197 8.63 18.46 -2.12
CA ARG A 197 7.86 17.50 -2.92
C ARG A 197 6.44 17.47 -2.38
N PHE A 198 5.46 17.34 -3.29
CA PHE A 198 4.06 17.15 -2.91
C PHE A 198 3.42 16.02 -3.72
N ASP A 199 2.36 15.46 -3.16
CA ASP A 199 1.41 14.55 -3.82
C ASP A 199 0.00 15.05 -3.55
N PHE A 200 -0.89 14.98 -4.56
CA PHE A 200 -2.30 15.37 -4.48
C PHE A 200 -3.11 14.52 -5.44
N GLY A 201 -3.96 13.65 -4.92
CA GLY A 201 -4.69 12.71 -5.76
C GLY A 201 -6.07 12.36 -5.22
N ASP A 202 -6.97 12.00 -6.15
CA ASP A 202 -8.29 11.47 -5.81
C ASP A 202 -8.52 10.15 -6.54
N TYR A 203 -9.12 9.21 -5.82
CA TYR A 203 -9.27 7.83 -6.26
C TYR A 203 -10.65 7.30 -5.91
N GLY A 204 -11.05 6.24 -6.60
CA GLY A 204 -12.24 5.45 -6.27
C GLY A 204 -11.88 4.15 -5.57
N MET A 205 -12.64 3.76 -4.58
CA MET A 205 -12.53 2.45 -3.95
C MET A 205 -13.57 1.52 -4.59
N TRP A 206 -13.14 0.68 -5.54
CA TRP A 206 -14.04 -0.11 -6.39
C TRP A 206 -14.26 -1.55 -5.90
N ASP A 207 -13.71 -1.89 -4.75
CA ASP A 207 -13.94 -3.20 -4.14
C ASP A 207 -15.34 -3.31 -3.50
N ASN A 208 -15.71 -4.53 -3.11
CA ASN A 208 -16.93 -4.77 -2.34
C ASN A 208 -16.68 -4.41 -0.87
N ARG A 209 -17.17 -3.24 -0.47
CA ARG A 209 -16.93 -2.65 0.83
C ARG A 209 -18.20 -2.18 1.54
N TYR A 210 -18.12 -1.88 2.83
CA TYR A 210 -19.27 -1.50 3.65
C TYR A 210 -19.91 -0.19 3.17
N VAL A 211 -19.13 0.88 2.96
CA VAL A 211 -19.61 2.12 2.32
C VAL A 211 -19.32 1.99 0.83
N LYS A 212 -20.38 1.82 0.03
CA LYS A 212 -20.25 1.66 -1.42
C LYS A 212 -19.91 2.98 -2.08
N HIS A 213 -19.17 2.93 -3.19
CA HIS A 213 -18.74 4.11 -3.96
C HIS A 213 -17.94 5.11 -3.12
N ALA A 214 -17.30 4.66 -2.05
CA ALA A 214 -16.43 5.51 -1.25
C ALA A 214 -15.31 6.10 -2.11
N LEU A 215 -15.06 7.38 -1.92
CA LEU A 215 -13.97 8.11 -2.53
C LEU A 215 -12.76 8.10 -1.60
N LEU A 216 -11.59 8.33 -2.18
CA LEU A 216 -10.34 8.37 -1.44
C LEU A 216 -9.54 9.58 -1.92
N HIS A 217 -9.19 10.46 -0.99
CA HIS A 217 -8.27 11.56 -1.23
C HIS A 217 -6.89 11.25 -0.65
N ASN A 218 -5.82 11.67 -1.32
CA ASN A 218 -4.46 11.65 -0.81
C ASN A 218 -3.81 13.01 -0.99
N GLN A 219 -3.19 13.51 0.07
CA GLN A 219 -2.35 14.68 0.01
C GLN A 219 -1.08 14.48 0.83
N ALA A 220 0.05 14.96 0.31
CA ALA A 220 1.31 14.88 1.02
C ALA A 220 2.18 16.10 0.72
N LEU A 221 2.96 16.52 1.73
CA LEU A 221 3.95 17.56 1.58
C LEU A 221 5.22 17.16 2.34
N TYR A 222 6.34 17.14 1.62
CA TYR A 222 7.64 16.78 2.15
C TYR A 222 8.66 17.89 1.91
N PHE A 223 9.47 18.11 2.90
CA PHE A 223 10.63 19.02 2.86
C PHE A 223 11.91 18.22 3.00
N ARG A 224 12.89 18.54 2.19
CA ARG A 224 14.23 17.95 2.24
C ARG A 224 15.25 19.03 2.47
N VAL A 225 16.08 18.87 3.50
CA VAL A 225 17.11 19.84 3.90
C VAL A 225 18.48 19.16 3.85
N ALA A 226 19.39 19.66 3.03
CA ALA A 226 20.78 19.26 3.03
C ALA A 226 21.48 19.91 4.24
N LEU A 227 21.58 19.17 5.34
CA LEU A 227 22.25 19.63 6.58
C LEU A 227 23.76 19.77 6.37
N THR A 228 24.34 18.85 5.60
CA THR A 228 25.72 18.88 5.13
C THR A 228 25.77 18.32 3.70
N LYS A 229 26.97 18.24 3.10
CA LYS A 229 27.16 17.57 1.79
C LYS A 229 26.83 16.08 1.83
N LYS A 230 26.79 15.47 3.01
CA LYS A 230 26.60 14.03 3.20
C LYS A 230 25.33 13.69 3.97
N LEU A 231 24.80 14.62 4.75
CA LEU A 231 23.65 14.39 5.61
C LEU A 231 22.45 15.19 5.13
N THR A 232 21.37 14.49 4.86
CA THR A 232 20.09 15.05 4.40
C THR A 232 19.00 14.68 5.40
N LEU A 233 18.19 15.66 5.80
CA LEU A 233 16.97 15.48 6.57
C LEU A 233 15.79 15.61 5.62
N THR A 234 14.88 14.64 5.65
CA THR A 234 13.54 14.73 5.04
C THR A 234 12.51 14.67 6.14
N ALA A 235 11.55 15.57 6.12
CA ALA A 235 10.39 15.56 7.00
C ALA A 235 9.13 15.89 6.21
N GLY A 236 7.99 15.33 6.59
CA GLY A 236 6.74 15.60 5.89
C GLY A 236 5.54 14.94 6.52
N LEU A 237 4.40 15.29 5.97
CA LEU A 237 3.09 14.81 6.34
C LEU A 237 2.40 14.23 5.11
N GLU A 238 1.76 13.08 5.28
CA GLU A 238 0.87 12.47 4.28
C GLU A 238 -0.44 12.11 4.94
N ASP A 239 -1.55 12.39 4.27
CA ASP A 239 -2.90 12.10 4.73
C ASP A 239 -3.71 11.43 3.62
N TRP A 240 -4.41 10.37 3.98
CA TRP A 240 -5.37 9.65 3.18
C TRP A 240 -6.74 9.78 3.81
N VAL A 241 -7.75 10.14 3.03
CA VAL A 241 -9.12 10.36 3.53
C VAL A 241 -10.11 9.53 2.75
N GLN A 242 -10.78 8.58 3.42
CA GLN A 242 -11.98 7.94 2.85
C GLN A 242 -13.17 8.86 3.12
N TRP A 243 -13.93 9.21 2.08
CA TRP A 243 -15.05 10.13 2.19
C TRP A 243 -16.15 9.84 1.18
N GLY A 244 -17.32 10.46 1.34
CA GLY A 244 -18.45 10.24 0.45
C GLY A 244 -18.93 8.79 0.40
N GLY A 245 -19.66 8.43 -0.63
CA GLY A 245 -20.22 7.11 -0.83
C GLY A 245 -21.55 6.87 -0.13
N ASP A 246 -22.01 5.62 -0.14
CA ASP A 246 -23.32 5.20 0.36
C ASP A 246 -23.16 4.22 1.53
N SER A 247 -23.41 4.70 2.74
CA SER A 247 -23.38 3.88 3.95
C SER A 247 -24.71 3.13 4.14
N PRO A 248 -24.69 1.80 4.41
CA PRO A 248 -25.92 1.06 4.74
C PRO A 248 -26.63 1.57 5.99
N LEU A 249 -25.90 2.19 6.90
CA LEU A 249 -26.46 2.68 8.18
C LEU A 249 -26.88 4.14 8.12
N TYR A 250 -26.10 4.98 7.43
CA TYR A 250 -26.29 6.44 7.46
C TYR A 250 -26.77 7.01 6.12
N GLY A 251 -26.90 6.17 5.07
CA GLY A 251 -27.26 6.62 3.73
C GLY A 251 -26.11 7.33 3.00
N PRO A 252 -26.42 8.19 2.01
CA PRO A 252 -25.42 8.94 1.28
C PRO A 252 -24.59 9.83 2.21
N GLN A 253 -23.26 9.75 2.10
CA GLN A 253 -22.33 10.54 2.89
C GLN A 253 -22.06 11.89 2.23
N PRO A 254 -21.68 12.93 3.00
CA PRO A 254 -21.34 14.23 2.44
C PRO A 254 -20.31 14.13 1.33
N HIS A 255 -20.63 14.72 0.14
CA HIS A 255 -19.78 14.64 -1.06
C HIS A 255 -19.87 15.90 -1.93
N SER A 256 -20.33 17.01 -1.37
CA SER A 256 -20.32 18.30 -2.05
C SER A 256 -18.90 18.87 -2.19
N PHE A 257 -18.72 19.85 -3.07
CA PHE A 257 -17.42 20.55 -3.18
C PHE A 257 -17.01 21.23 -1.85
N THR A 258 -17.98 21.73 -1.08
CA THR A 258 -17.70 22.28 0.25
C THR A 258 -17.20 21.21 1.21
N ASP A 259 -17.75 19.99 1.14
CA ASP A 259 -17.28 18.88 1.97
C ASP A 259 -15.89 18.42 1.54
N TYR A 260 -15.61 18.44 0.24
CA TYR A 260 -14.25 18.22 -0.25
C TYR A 260 -13.24 19.20 0.33
N LEU A 261 -13.57 20.51 0.39
CA LEU A 261 -12.69 21.49 1.03
C LEU A 261 -12.50 21.23 2.54
N LYS A 262 -13.53 20.68 3.22
CA LYS A 262 -13.41 20.32 4.63
C LYS A 262 -12.44 19.15 4.84
N ILE A 263 -12.49 18.11 4.00
CA ILE A 263 -11.56 16.99 4.13
C ILE A 263 -10.11 17.40 3.88
N LEU A 264 -9.86 18.33 2.96
CA LEU A 264 -8.50 18.83 2.71
C LEU A 264 -7.84 19.47 3.93
N VAL A 265 -8.62 20.06 4.82
CA VAL A 265 -8.12 20.77 6.01
C VAL A 265 -8.45 20.04 7.32
N GLY A 266 -8.94 18.81 7.25
CA GLY A 266 -9.35 18.06 8.44
C GLY A 266 -10.42 18.74 9.27
N SER A 267 -11.38 19.42 8.61
CA SER A 267 -12.46 20.16 9.27
C SER A 267 -13.66 19.27 9.56
N ASN A 268 -14.45 19.66 10.54
CA ASN A 268 -15.67 18.95 10.94
C ASN A 268 -16.73 18.90 9.83
N GLY A 269 -17.52 17.83 9.80
CA GLY A 269 -18.68 17.68 8.92
C GLY A 269 -19.79 18.69 9.22
N GLY A 270 -20.70 18.87 8.24
CA GLY A 270 -21.91 19.66 8.40
C GLY A 270 -23.05 18.88 9.09
N ASN A 271 -24.26 19.49 9.15
CA ASN A 271 -25.42 18.84 9.76
C ASN A 271 -25.90 17.58 9.02
N ASP A 272 -25.45 17.38 7.81
CA ASP A 272 -25.69 16.21 6.94
C ASP A 272 -24.68 15.07 7.15
N ALA A 273 -23.64 15.31 7.94
CA ALA A 273 -22.64 14.31 8.30
C ALA A 273 -23.08 13.47 9.51
N SER A 274 -22.41 12.35 9.74
CA SER A 274 -22.58 11.55 10.95
C SER A 274 -22.24 12.38 12.20
N LYS A 275 -22.76 11.99 13.37
CA LYS A 275 -22.43 12.69 14.62
C LYS A 275 -20.94 12.60 14.96
N SER A 276 -20.27 11.53 14.56
CA SER A 276 -18.83 11.38 14.70
C SER A 276 -18.09 12.43 13.88
N ASP A 277 -18.45 12.57 12.62
CA ASP A 277 -17.83 13.51 11.68
C ASP A 277 -18.16 14.98 12.01
N GLN A 278 -19.30 15.23 12.63
CA GLN A 278 -19.64 16.57 13.15
C GLN A 278 -18.77 17.00 14.34
N ILE A 279 -18.25 16.03 15.11
CA ILE A 279 -17.41 16.28 16.28
C ILE A 279 -15.93 16.24 15.93
N ASN A 280 -15.53 15.30 15.05
CA ASN A 280 -14.18 15.10 14.57
C ASN A 280 -14.01 15.66 13.15
N ALA A 281 -12.95 15.26 12.44
CA ALA A 281 -12.80 15.56 11.02
C ALA A 281 -13.82 14.78 10.19
N LEU A 282 -14.30 15.40 9.10
CA LEU A 282 -15.17 14.75 8.12
C LEU A 282 -14.43 13.66 7.38
N GLY A 283 -14.99 12.45 7.35
CA GLY A 283 -14.41 11.29 6.69
C GLY A 283 -13.47 10.48 7.61
N ASN A 284 -12.86 9.48 7.04
CA ASN A 284 -11.89 8.62 7.74
C ASN A 284 -10.47 8.99 7.32
N HIS A 285 -9.79 9.77 8.13
CA HIS A 285 -8.40 10.16 7.95
C HIS A 285 -7.47 9.05 8.42
N LEU A 286 -6.41 8.81 7.67
CA LEU A 286 -5.28 7.99 8.04
C LEU A 286 -4.03 8.59 7.41
N GLY A 287 -3.10 8.99 8.22
CA GLY A 287 -1.90 9.61 7.72
C GLY A 287 -0.64 9.16 8.45
N ARG A 288 0.46 9.78 8.06
CA ARG A 288 1.76 9.59 8.68
C ARG A 288 2.55 10.89 8.76
N GLU A 289 3.33 11.01 9.80
CA GLU A 289 4.40 11.99 9.96
C GLU A 289 5.72 11.29 9.71
N LEU A 290 6.46 11.76 8.71
CA LEU A 290 7.74 11.19 8.30
C LEU A 290 8.89 12.04 8.81
N VAL A 291 9.86 11.40 9.44
CA VAL A 291 11.21 11.95 9.68
C VAL A 291 12.23 10.96 9.17
N ARG A 292 13.11 11.41 8.25
CA ARG A 292 14.14 10.57 7.64
C ARG A 292 15.47 11.30 7.58
N LEU A 293 16.53 10.60 7.97
CA LEU A 293 17.92 11.03 7.89
C LEU A 293 18.67 10.09 6.94
N ASP A 294 19.26 10.65 5.90
CA ASP A 294 20.12 9.93 4.96
C ASP A 294 21.55 10.44 5.09
N TRP A 295 22.47 9.55 5.45
CA TRP A 295 23.90 9.81 5.43
C TRP A 295 24.53 9.07 4.26
N ALA A 296 24.95 9.83 3.25
CA ALA A 296 25.52 9.29 2.02
C ALA A 296 27.03 9.50 1.98
N GLU A 297 27.77 8.40 1.90
CA GLU A 297 29.19 8.35 1.60
C GLU A 297 29.42 7.88 0.15
N GLU A 298 30.64 7.98 -0.32
CA GLU A 298 31.00 7.56 -1.70
C GLU A 298 30.63 6.08 -2.00
N LYS A 299 30.73 5.20 -1.00
CA LYS A 299 30.57 3.75 -1.17
C LYS A 299 29.33 3.17 -0.52
N TRP A 300 28.64 3.92 0.32
CA TRP A 300 27.48 3.45 1.08
C TRP A 300 26.57 4.58 1.53
N THR A 301 25.33 4.23 1.84
CA THR A 301 24.35 5.11 2.43
C THR A 301 23.78 4.45 3.69
N LEU A 302 23.59 5.24 4.73
CA LEU A 302 22.87 4.87 5.95
C LEU A 302 21.61 5.73 6.05
N THR A 303 20.45 5.08 6.08
CA THR A 303 19.15 5.73 6.24
C THR A 303 18.57 5.37 7.59
N PHE A 304 18.15 6.36 8.36
CA PHE A 304 17.22 6.20 9.47
C PHE A 304 15.90 6.85 9.10
N GLN A 305 14.78 6.15 9.29
CA GLN A 305 13.44 6.66 9.05
C GLN A 305 12.54 6.33 10.23
N HIS A 306 11.70 7.29 10.61
CA HIS A 306 10.64 7.12 11.59
C HIS A 306 9.32 7.61 10.99
N ASP A 307 8.33 6.72 10.93
CA ASP A 307 6.96 6.99 10.49
C ASP A 307 6.03 6.90 11.69
N ILE A 308 5.31 7.98 12.01
CA ILE A 308 4.33 8.03 13.09
C ILE A 308 2.93 8.02 12.45
N PRO A 309 2.06 7.05 12.76
CA PRO A 309 0.69 7.05 12.24
C PRO A 309 -0.18 8.08 12.96
N PHE A 310 -1.15 8.67 12.24
CA PHE A 310 -2.22 9.45 12.82
C PHE A 310 -3.56 9.15 12.12
N GLU A 311 -4.68 9.35 12.83
CA GLU A 311 -6.04 9.17 12.29
C GLU A 311 -6.93 10.38 12.52
N ASP A 312 -6.49 11.33 13.32
CA ASP A 312 -7.23 12.58 13.61
C ASP A 312 -6.29 13.73 14.02
N GLY A 313 -6.86 14.87 14.36
CA GLY A 313 -6.10 16.05 14.78
C GLY A 313 -5.28 15.85 16.06
N SER A 314 -5.61 14.87 16.90
CA SER A 314 -4.81 14.54 18.09
C SER A 314 -3.52 13.82 17.70
N GLY A 315 -3.61 12.95 16.70
CA GLY A 315 -2.47 12.25 16.12
C GLY A 315 -1.47 13.21 15.49
N VAL A 316 -1.93 14.19 14.69
CA VAL A 316 -1.07 15.27 14.14
C VAL A 316 -0.35 16.07 15.24
N GLY A 317 -0.85 16.07 16.46
CA GLY A 317 -0.19 16.63 17.64
C GLY A 317 0.81 15.68 18.32
N PHE A 318 1.29 14.63 17.68
CA PHE A 318 2.22 13.61 18.20
C PHE A 318 1.72 12.83 19.43
N GLN A 319 0.41 12.79 19.68
CA GLN A 319 -0.15 12.04 20.82
C GLN A 319 -0.02 10.52 20.63
N ASN A 320 0.19 10.09 19.39
CA ASN A 320 0.43 8.69 19.06
C ASN A 320 1.87 8.24 19.35
N PHE A 321 2.82 9.16 19.56
CA PHE A 321 4.16 8.79 19.99
C PHE A 321 4.13 7.98 21.31
N PRO A 322 4.81 6.82 21.43
CA PRO A 322 5.92 6.33 20.61
C PRO A 322 5.52 5.35 19.48
N ASP A 323 4.23 5.29 19.08
CA ASP A 323 3.83 4.42 17.97
C ASP A 323 4.54 4.83 16.68
N GLY A 324 4.87 3.83 15.88
CA GLY A 324 5.46 4.05 14.57
C GLY A 324 6.31 2.89 14.07
N VAL A 325 6.89 3.12 12.91
CA VAL A 325 7.86 2.24 12.26
C VAL A 325 9.22 2.94 12.24
N ASN A 326 10.18 2.34 12.91
CA ASN A 326 11.57 2.79 12.92
C ASN A 326 12.38 1.91 11.99
N THR A 327 12.93 2.46 10.92
CA THR A 327 13.73 1.74 9.92
C THR A 327 15.15 2.23 9.95
N LEU A 328 16.10 1.31 10.04
CA LEU A 328 17.52 1.54 9.83
C LEU A 328 17.97 0.72 8.63
N HIS A 329 18.42 1.36 7.57
CA HIS A 329 18.88 0.72 6.34
C HIS A 329 20.30 1.14 6.01
N PHE A 330 21.18 0.16 5.89
CA PHE A 330 22.54 0.31 5.40
C PHE A 330 22.65 -0.30 4.02
N SER A 331 23.14 0.46 3.06
CA SER A 331 23.20 0.09 1.65
C SER A 331 24.53 0.45 1.02
N PHE A 332 25.25 -0.54 0.46
CA PHE A 332 26.40 -0.30 -0.39
C PHE A 332 25.99 0.11 -1.81
N ASN A 333 26.73 1.00 -2.43
CA ASN A 333 26.54 1.39 -3.83
C ASN A 333 26.86 0.22 -4.78
N ASP A 334 27.86 -0.60 -4.41
CA ASP A 334 28.18 -1.85 -5.11
C ASP A 334 27.19 -2.96 -4.70
N LYS A 335 26.21 -3.23 -5.57
CA LYS A 335 25.17 -4.25 -5.37
C LYS A 335 25.63 -5.68 -5.67
N GLU A 336 26.86 -5.88 -6.16
CA GLU A 336 27.43 -7.21 -6.40
C GLU A 336 28.09 -7.82 -5.17
N LYS A 337 28.11 -7.11 -4.04
CA LYS A 337 28.64 -7.64 -2.79
C LYS A 337 27.79 -8.77 -2.25
N TRP A 338 28.43 -9.65 -1.48
CA TRP A 338 27.76 -10.70 -0.73
C TRP A 338 26.65 -10.15 0.16
N VAL A 339 26.92 -9.08 0.86
CA VAL A 339 25.91 -8.29 1.58
C VAL A 339 25.99 -6.88 1.01
N SER A 340 24.99 -6.46 0.29
CA SER A 340 24.87 -5.11 -0.26
C SER A 340 23.91 -4.23 0.53
N ASP A 341 22.95 -4.84 1.20
CA ASP A 341 21.88 -4.15 1.92
C ASP A 341 21.57 -4.87 3.23
N LEU A 342 21.45 -4.09 4.30
CA LEU A 342 21.02 -4.55 5.63
C LEU A 342 19.91 -3.64 6.10
N LEU A 343 18.81 -4.22 6.57
CA LEU A 343 17.67 -3.47 7.08
C LEU A 343 17.25 -4.03 8.44
N LEU A 344 16.98 -3.12 9.37
CA LEU A 344 16.35 -3.43 10.65
C LEU A 344 15.16 -2.50 10.83
N GLU A 345 13.99 -3.05 11.10
CA GLU A 345 12.80 -2.29 11.46
C GLU A 345 12.29 -2.71 12.83
N PHE A 346 11.95 -1.71 13.63
CA PHE A 346 11.21 -1.87 14.86
C PHE A 346 9.84 -1.21 14.71
N ILE A 347 8.78 -1.99 14.88
CA ILE A 347 7.40 -1.58 14.73
C ILE A 347 6.74 -1.62 16.11
N TYR A 348 6.17 -0.50 16.51
CA TYR A 348 5.41 -0.38 17.74
C TYR A 348 4.12 0.39 17.45
N THR A 349 2.96 -0.25 17.59
CA THR A 349 1.64 0.38 17.38
C THR A 349 0.69 0.05 18.53
N LYS A 350 1.25 -0.10 19.73
CA LYS A 350 0.51 -0.55 20.89
C LYS A 350 -0.07 0.59 21.70
N TRP A 351 0.46 1.81 21.57
CA TRP A 351 0.05 2.95 22.38
C TRP A 351 -1.30 3.51 21.95
N GLN A 352 -1.45 3.90 20.68
CA GLN A 352 -2.69 4.40 20.08
C GLN A 352 -3.35 5.49 20.94
N SER A 353 -2.63 6.56 21.21
CA SER A 353 -3.00 7.66 22.13
C SER A 353 -3.27 7.20 23.56
N GLY A 354 -2.87 5.98 23.94
CA GLY A 354 -3.00 5.43 25.28
C GLY A 354 -4.39 4.92 25.64
N THR A 355 -4.61 4.70 26.94
CA THR A 355 -5.92 4.30 27.45
C THR A 355 -6.91 5.45 27.36
N ARG A 356 -8.20 5.15 27.31
CA ARG A 356 -9.25 6.16 27.24
C ARG A 356 -9.10 7.18 28.38
N HIS A 357 -9.06 8.45 28.00
CA HIS A 357 -8.88 9.59 28.91
C HIS A 357 -9.79 10.75 28.48
N ASP A 358 -11.10 10.57 28.64
CA ASP A 358 -12.08 11.60 28.36
C ASP A 358 -11.89 12.77 29.34
N ARG A 359 -11.95 14.01 28.82
CA ARG A 359 -11.88 15.22 29.65
C ARG A 359 -13.05 16.16 29.35
N PRO A 360 -13.44 17.03 30.32
CA PRO A 360 -14.37 18.11 30.01
C PRO A 360 -13.82 19.01 28.89
N ALA A 361 -14.71 19.46 28.00
CA ALA A 361 -14.38 20.47 27.02
C ALA A 361 -14.11 21.83 27.68
N THR A 362 -13.09 22.55 27.21
CA THR A 362 -12.82 23.90 27.70
C THR A 362 -13.87 24.88 27.21
N PRO A 363 -14.06 26.04 27.90
CA PRO A 363 -14.99 27.08 27.44
C PRO A 363 -14.69 27.60 26.03
N GLU A 364 -13.42 27.60 25.62
CA GLU A 364 -13.00 28.00 24.27
C GLU A 364 -13.38 26.97 23.21
N GLU A 365 -13.23 25.69 23.52
CA GLU A 365 -13.68 24.58 22.66
C GLU A 365 -15.19 24.58 22.49
N LEU A 366 -15.93 24.86 23.55
CA LEU A 366 -17.40 25.00 23.52
C LEU A 366 -17.85 26.25 22.73
N LYS A 367 -17.07 27.33 22.75
CA LYS A 367 -17.35 28.52 21.94
C LYS A 367 -17.12 28.28 20.46
N LYS A 368 -16.08 27.52 20.10
CA LYS A 368 -15.77 27.17 18.72
C LYS A 368 -16.79 26.18 18.12
N ASN A 369 -17.33 25.30 18.95
CA ASN A 369 -18.33 24.32 18.55
C ASN A 369 -19.38 24.17 19.68
N PRO A 370 -20.47 24.98 19.66
CA PRO A 370 -21.51 24.95 20.70
C PRO A 370 -22.25 23.61 20.80
N GLU A 371 -22.25 22.81 19.74
CA GLU A 371 -22.89 21.49 19.71
C GLU A 371 -21.97 20.37 20.19
N LYS A 372 -20.71 20.68 20.47
CA LYS A 372 -19.74 19.71 21.00
C LYS A 372 -20.26 19.14 22.32
N THR A 373 -20.15 17.83 22.45
CA THR A 373 -20.43 17.18 23.74
C THR A 373 -19.55 17.82 24.82
N ARG A 374 -20.04 17.90 26.05
CA ARG A 374 -19.31 18.48 27.19
C ARG A 374 -17.98 17.80 27.50
N TYR A 375 -17.65 16.72 26.78
CA TYR A 375 -16.43 15.94 26.94
C TYR A 375 -15.71 15.81 25.61
N VAL A 376 -14.41 15.96 25.66
CA VAL A 376 -13.49 15.59 24.58
C VAL A 376 -13.05 14.15 24.84
N VAL A 377 -13.34 13.28 23.90
CA VAL A 377 -12.91 11.88 23.95
C VAL A 377 -11.43 11.83 23.56
N GLY A 378 -10.63 11.08 24.30
CA GLY A 378 -9.21 10.91 24.02
C GLY A 378 -8.73 9.48 24.28
N GLY A 379 -7.70 9.07 23.56
CA GLY A 379 -7.09 7.74 23.66
C GLY A 379 -7.89 6.64 23.00
N CYS A 380 -7.31 5.45 22.97
CA CYS A 380 -7.87 4.24 22.37
C CYS A 380 -8.11 4.38 20.87
N ASP A 381 -7.21 5.04 20.14
CA ASP A 381 -7.23 5.05 18.68
C ASP A 381 -7.25 3.60 18.15
N ASN A 382 -7.78 3.42 16.97
CA ASN A 382 -8.00 2.09 16.43
C ASN A 382 -7.53 2.03 14.97
N TYR A 383 -6.21 2.12 14.77
CA TYR A 383 -5.58 2.23 13.46
C TYR A 383 -6.16 1.26 12.43
N PHE A 384 -6.44 1.81 11.24
CA PHE A 384 -7.01 1.10 10.10
C PHE A 384 -8.47 0.65 10.27
N ASN A 385 -9.12 1.03 11.37
CA ASN A 385 -10.55 0.81 11.58
C ASN A 385 -11.28 2.15 11.68
N ASN A 386 -12.54 2.15 11.27
CA ASN A 386 -13.42 3.32 11.42
C ASN A 386 -14.85 2.88 11.70
N GLY A 387 -15.56 3.63 12.51
CA GLY A 387 -16.95 3.33 12.92
C GLY A 387 -17.96 3.46 11.78
N GLU A 388 -17.68 4.28 10.79
CA GLU A 388 -18.51 4.54 9.63
C GLU A 388 -18.03 3.77 8.40
N TYR A 389 -16.78 3.93 8.02
CA TYR A 389 -16.13 3.19 6.93
C TYR A 389 -15.64 1.83 7.44
N LYS A 390 -16.58 0.95 7.83
CA LYS A 390 -16.31 -0.29 8.58
C LYS A 390 -15.43 -1.32 7.86
N SER A 391 -15.21 -1.18 6.55
CA SER A 391 -14.20 -1.98 5.87
C SER A 391 -12.77 -1.55 6.26
N GLY A 392 -12.62 -0.42 6.92
CA GLY A 392 -11.36 0.12 7.38
C GLY A 392 -10.37 0.37 6.24
N TRP A 393 -9.09 0.34 6.55
CA TRP A 393 -8.01 0.55 5.59
C TRP A 393 -7.63 -0.76 4.89
N THR A 394 -8.62 -1.34 4.21
CA THR A 394 -8.49 -2.56 3.40
C THR A 394 -8.96 -2.33 1.98
N TYR A 395 -8.41 -3.08 1.02
CA TYR A 395 -8.82 -3.07 -0.37
C TYR A 395 -8.72 -4.49 -0.96
N ASN A 396 -9.80 -4.97 -1.57
CA ASN A 396 -9.91 -6.35 -2.07
C ASN A 396 -9.51 -7.42 -1.03
N GLY A 397 -9.87 -7.23 0.23
CA GLY A 397 -9.58 -8.17 1.31
C GLY A 397 -8.16 -8.11 1.88
N LYS A 398 -7.32 -7.19 1.40
CA LYS A 398 -5.94 -6.97 1.85
C LYS A 398 -5.84 -5.65 2.62
N VAL A 399 -5.00 -5.61 3.64
CA VAL A 399 -4.63 -4.36 4.31
C VAL A 399 -3.82 -3.50 3.34
N VAL A 400 -4.15 -2.22 3.23
CA VAL A 400 -3.48 -1.29 2.30
C VAL A 400 -2.12 -0.85 2.83
N GLY A 401 -2.04 -0.51 4.10
CA GLY A 401 -0.80 -0.11 4.78
C GLY A 401 -0.05 -1.28 5.39
N LEU A 402 0.47 -1.09 6.60
CA LEU A 402 1.31 -2.04 7.34
C LEU A 402 0.77 -3.48 7.33
N PRO A 403 1.42 -4.43 6.62
CA PRO A 403 0.89 -5.77 6.40
C PRO A 403 0.81 -6.66 7.65
N LEU A 404 1.48 -6.28 8.73
CA LEU A 404 1.38 -6.98 10.03
C LEU A 404 0.04 -6.77 10.71
N PHE A 405 -0.73 -5.77 10.30
CA PHE A 405 -2.12 -5.66 10.75
C PHE A 405 -2.94 -6.77 10.10
N THR A 406 -3.72 -7.46 10.92
CA THR A 406 -4.45 -8.64 10.46
C THR A 406 -5.87 -8.24 10.08
N PRO A 407 -6.28 -8.38 8.80
CA PRO A 407 -7.66 -8.10 8.40
C PRO A 407 -8.60 -9.11 9.04
N MET A 408 -9.82 -8.70 9.32
CA MET A 408 -10.88 -9.63 9.69
C MET A 408 -11.22 -10.53 8.49
N PRO A 409 -11.67 -11.78 8.73
CA PRO A 409 -12.16 -12.65 7.67
C PRO A 409 -13.25 -11.96 6.86
N VAL A 410 -13.22 -12.16 5.55
CA VAL A 410 -14.27 -11.69 4.65
C VAL A 410 -15.61 -12.30 5.07
N GLY A 411 -16.61 -11.45 5.29
CA GLY A 411 -17.95 -11.90 5.68
C GLY A 411 -18.66 -12.67 4.59
N GLU A 412 -19.82 -13.25 4.90
CA GLU A 412 -20.67 -13.96 3.93
C GLU A 412 -21.16 -13.05 2.79
N ASN A 413 -21.23 -11.74 3.03
CA ASN A 413 -21.56 -10.72 2.04
C ASN A 413 -20.37 -10.30 1.15
N GLY A 414 -19.20 -10.94 1.30
CA GLY A 414 -17.98 -10.61 0.56
C GLY A 414 -17.27 -9.33 1.02
N ILE A 415 -17.66 -8.74 2.16
CA ILE A 415 -17.10 -7.50 2.71
C ILE A 415 -16.09 -7.83 3.81
N THR A 416 -14.92 -7.18 3.78
CA THR A 416 -13.94 -7.22 4.88
C THR A 416 -14.37 -6.20 5.95
N PRO A 417 -14.57 -6.61 7.21
CA PRO A 417 -15.04 -5.70 8.26
C PRO A 417 -13.87 -5.02 9.03
N GLY A 418 -12.83 -4.58 8.33
CA GLY A 418 -11.67 -3.92 8.94
C GLY A 418 -10.58 -4.90 9.44
N VAL A 419 -9.84 -4.50 10.46
CA VAL A 419 -8.74 -5.28 11.03
C VAL A 419 -9.03 -5.69 12.47
N CYS A 420 -8.61 -6.90 12.86
CA CYS A 420 -8.78 -7.44 14.22
C CYS A 420 -7.50 -7.36 15.06
N ASN A 421 -6.37 -6.96 14.47
CA ASN A 421 -5.10 -6.85 15.14
C ASN A 421 -4.31 -5.69 14.54
N ASN A 422 -4.23 -4.59 15.28
CA ASN A 422 -3.51 -3.38 14.93
C ASN A 422 -2.61 -2.86 16.06
N ARG A 423 -2.62 -3.52 17.22
CA ARG A 423 -1.72 -3.24 18.34
C ARG A 423 -0.63 -4.31 18.36
N ILE A 424 0.53 -3.96 17.81
CA ILE A 424 1.64 -4.91 17.64
C ILE A 424 2.95 -4.35 18.17
N VAL A 425 3.86 -5.27 18.52
CA VAL A 425 5.28 -4.99 18.72
C VAL A 425 6.04 -5.97 17.86
N ALA A 426 6.81 -5.48 16.89
CA ALA A 426 7.47 -6.35 15.92
C ALA A 426 8.88 -5.90 15.58
N TRP A 427 9.68 -6.83 15.14
CA TRP A 427 10.99 -6.65 14.55
C TRP A 427 11.01 -7.30 13.18
N ASN A 428 11.56 -6.59 12.20
CA ASN A 428 11.85 -7.13 10.88
C ASN A 428 13.32 -6.90 10.55
N PHE A 429 13.99 -7.96 10.12
CA PHE A 429 15.37 -7.94 9.66
C PHE A 429 15.42 -8.39 8.21
N GLY A 430 16.09 -7.60 7.37
CA GLY A 430 16.26 -7.85 5.96
C GLY A 430 17.74 -7.83 5.55
N VAL A 431 18.13 -8.77 4.71
CA VAL A 431 19.48 -8.82 4.10
C VAL A 431 19.32 -9.02 2.61
N GLY A 432 19.99 -8.21 1.83
CA GLY A 432 20.11 -8.35 0.39
C GLY A 432 21.57 -8.41 -0.07
N GLY A 433 21.82 -9.09 -1.15
CA GLY A 433 23.15 -9.20 -1.71
C GLY A 433 23.21 -10.11 -2.92
N MET A 434 24.42 -10.53 -3.28
CA MET A 434 24.64 -11.33 -4.48
C MET A 434 25.63 -12.47 -4.19
N VAL A 435 25.15 -13.71 -4.31
CA VAL A 435 26.00 -14.91 -4.19
C VAL A 435 26.87 -15.01 -5.44
N CYS A 436 28.19 -15.14 -5.26
CA CYS A 436 29.18 -15.28 -6.34
C CYS A 436 29.05 -14.21 -7.44
N ARG A 437 28.57 -13.01 -7.12
CA ARG A 437 28.32 -11.90 -8.07
C ARG A 437 27.37 -12.24 -9.23
N LYS A 438 26.51 -13.25 -9.06
CA LYS A 438 25.62 -13.74 -10.14
C LYS A 438 24.18 -13.92 -9.68
N ILE A 439 23.97 -14.39 -8.45
CA ILE A 439 22.65 -14.78 -7.96
C ILE A 439 22.24 -13.81 -6.85
N PRO A 440 21.41 -12.79 -7.16
CA PRO A 440 20.82 -11.95 -6.14
C PRO A 440 19.99 -12.76 -5.16
N TYR A 441 20.08 -12.40 -3.89
CA TYR A 441 19.28 -13.02 -2.84
C TYR A 441 18.66 -11.98 -1.91
N ILE A 442 17.54 -12.37 -1.31
CA ILE A 442 16.87 -11.65 -0.24
C ILE A 442 16.58 -12.62 0.89
N ILE A 443 16.94 -12.23 2.11
CA ILE A 443 16.53 -12.90 3.34
C ILE A 443 15.72 -11.93 4.15
N LYS A 444 14.56 -12.37 4.67
CA LYS A 444 13.73 -11.59 5.60
C LYS A 444 13.36 -12.45 6.79
N VAL A 445 13.38 -11.85 7.97
CA VAL A 445 12.96 -12.49 9.21
C VAL A 445 12.14 -11.47 10.01
N THR A 446 10.91 -11.84 10.32
CA THR A 446 9.99 -11.00 11.09
C THR A 446 9.54 -11.75 12.34
N TYR A 447 9.57 -11.07 13.47
CA TYR A 447 8.99 -11.55 14.72
C TYR A 447 7.98 -10.54 15.23
N SER A 448 6.80 -10.97 15.61
CA SER A 448 5.75 -10.08 16.13
C SER A 448 5.06 -10.63 17.38
N ARG A 449 4.61 -9.71 18.22
CA ARG A 449 3.68 -9.92 19.34
C ARG A 449 2.40 -9.16 19.03
N ASN A 450 1.27 -9.83 19.13
CA ASN A 450 0.00 -9.40 18.57
C ASN A 450 -1.03 -9.23 19.69
N TYR A 451 -1.48 -7.99 19.94
CA TYR A 451 -2.30 -7.64 21.10
C TYR A 451 -3.78 -7.42 20.74
N GLY A 452 -4.16 -7.61 19.46
CA GLY A 452 -5.50 -7.33 18.97
C GLY A 452 -5.75 -5.84 18.78
N THR A 453 -6.93 -5.37 19.12
CA THR A 453 -7.32 -3.96 19.18
C THR A 453 -7.49 -3.52 20.64
N TYR A 454 -7.72 -2.23 20.91
CA TYR A 454 -7.95 -1.75 22.28
C TYR A 454 -9.21 -2.36 22.91
N GLY A 455 -10.29 -2.47 22.18
CA GLY A 455 -11.56 -3.00 22.66
C GLY A 455 -11.64 -4.52 22.72
N GLN A 456 -10.79 -5.21 22.00
CA GLN A 456 -10.86 -6.67 21.84
C GLN A 456 -9.46 -7.26 21.72
N ARG A 457 -9.13 -8.20 22.62
CA ARG A 457 -8.06 -9.16 22.33
C ARG A 457 -8.48 -10.02 21.15
N LEU A 458 -7.51 -10.57 20.44
CA LEU A 458 -7.81 -11.61 19.44
C LEU A 458 -8.60 -12.71 20.14
N ALA A 459 -9.89 -12.83 19.82
CA ALA A 459 -10.87 -13.63 20.54
C ALA A 459 -10.55 -15.15 20.62
N PHE A 460 -9.49 -15.59 19.95
CA PHE A 460 -9.11 -16.99 19.77
C PHE A 460 -7.87 -17.38 20.56
N PHE A 461 -7.30 -16.46 21.34
CA PHE A 461 -6.07 -16.69 22.08
C PHE A 461 -6.22 -16.22 23.53
N ASP A 462 -5.85 -17.07 24.44
CA ASP A 462 -5.86 -16.76 25.88
C ASP A 462 -4.72 -15.81 26.28
N ASP A 463 -3.63 -15.79 25.46
CA ASP A 463 -2.46 -14.95 25.65
C ASP A 463 -2.16 -14.10 24.40
N VAL A 464 -1.06 -13.35 24.42
CA VAL A 464 -0.58 -12.54 23.28
C VAL A 464 0.11 -13.46 22.26
N PRO A 465 -0.50 -13.69 21.07
CA PRO A 465 0.11 -14.54 20.06
C PRO A 465 1.46 -13.98 19.62
N ARG A 466 2.44 -14.89 19.52
CA ARG A 466 3.75 -14.61 18.96
C ARG A 466 3.82 -15.25 17.59
N GLN A 467 4.43 -14.56 16.64
CA GLN A 467 4.57 -15.04 15.27
C GLN A 467 5.98 -14.79 14.76
N PHE A 468 6.55 -15.79 14.15
CA PHE A 468 7.77 -15.73 13.37
C PHE A 468 7.45 -15.99 11.91
N SER A 469 8.01 -15.19 10.99
CA SER A 469 7.86 -15.34 9.55
C SER A 469 9.21 -15.13 8.88
N GLY A 470 9.66 -16.09 8.08
CA GLY A 470 10.93 -16.04 7.36
C GLY A 470 10.79 -16.22 5.87
N ALA A 471 11.73 -15.67 5.12
CA ALA A 471 11.84 -15.78 3.67
C ALA A 471 13.31 -15.89 3.23
N LEU A 472 13.56 -16.73 2.25
CA LEU A 472 14.78 -16.76 1.44
C LEU A 472 14.38 -16.80 -0.03
N GLU A 473 14.82 -15.82 -0.80
CA GLU A 473 14.58 -15.73 -2.24
C GLU A 473 15.91 -15.68 -2.98
N LEU A 474 16.05 -16.48 -4.03
CA LEU A 474 17.19 -16.52 -4.92
C LEU A 474 16.73 -16.18 -6.35
N THR A 475 17.37 -15.24 -7.00
CA THR A 475 17.03 -14.85 -8.38
C THR A 475 18.12 -15.30 -9.35
N PHE A 476 17.76 -16.13 -10.30
CA PHE A 476 18.61 -16.59 -11.38
C PHE A 476 18.32 -15.73 -12.61
N ARG A 477 19.24 -14.83 -12.92
CA ARG A 477 19.12 -13.92 -14.06
C ARG A 477 19.58 -14.60 -15.34
N ASP A 478 18.99 -14.19 -16.46
CA ASP A 478 19.45 -14.55 -17.80
C ASP A 478 19.63 -16.06 -18.03
N LEU A 479 18.71 -16.89 -17.48
CA LEU A 479 18.68 -18.33 -17.67
C LEU A 479 18.50 -18.70 -19.15
N LEU A 480 17.66 -17.95 -19.85
CA LEU A 480 17.46 -17.96 -21.29
C LEU A 480 17.32 -16.49 -21.75
N PRO A 481 17.43 -16.20 -23.06
CA PRO A 481 17.13 -14.86 -23.59
C PRO A 481 15.78 -14.36 -23.08
N TYR A 482 15.76 -13.17 -22.48
CA TYR A 482 14.58 -12.53 -21.88
C TYR A 482 13.97 -13.23 -20.65
N MET A 483 14.57 -14.31 -20.13
CA MET A 483 14.01 -15.11 -19.04
C MET A 483 14.90 -15.11 -17.81
N SER A 484 14.29 -14.80 -16.66
CA SER A 484 14.85 -15.00 -15.32
C SER A 484 13.93 -15.88 -14.50
N ALA A 485 14.46 -16.54 -13.48
CA ALA A 485 13.64 -17.29 -12.53
C ALA A 485 13.98 -16.89 -11.09
N MET A 486 13.00 -17.01 -10.19
CA MET A 486 13.19 -16.85 -8.76
C MET A 486 12.68 -18.11 -8.05
N ALA A 487 13.50 -18.61 -7.12
CA ALA A 487 13.12 -19.65 -6.17
C ALA A 487 13.03 -19.05 -4.77
N GLY A 488 11.88 -19.19 -4.13
CA GLY A 488 11.62 -18.71 -2.78
C GLY A 488 11.26 -19.85 -1.84
N VAL A 489 11.82 -19.81 -0.62
CA VAL A 489 11.44 -20.68 0.51
C VAL A 489 10.98 -19.78 1.64
N TYR A 490 9.85 -20.12 2.23
CA TYR A 490 9.19 -19.32 3.26
C TYR A 490 8.77 -20.21 4.42
N ALA A 491 8.75 -19.65 5.61
CA ALA A 491 8.31 -20.37 6.81
C ALA A 491 7.57 -19.44 7.77
N ASP A 492 6.50 -19.96 8.34
CA ASP A 492 5.78 -19.38 9.47
C ASP A 492 5.81 -20.32 10.65
N ALA A 493 6.03 -19.79 11.85
CA ALA A 493 5.94 -20.52 13.11
C ALA A 493 5.36 -19.61 14.19
N GLY A 494 4.32 -20.06 14.87
CA GLY A 494 3.69 -19.27 15.91
C GLY A 494 2.22 -19.56 16.12
N ARG A 495 1.49 -18.57 16.65
CA ARG A 495 0.08 -18.75 17.01
C ARG A 495 -0.87 -17.81 16.27
N LEU A 496 -0.35 -16.83 15.50
CA LEU A 496 -1.19 -15.92 14.69
C LEU A 496 -1.57 -16.56 13.36
N PHE A 497 -0.59 -17.17 12.67
CA PHE A 497 -0.78 -17.93 11.44
C PHE A 497 -0.48 -19.41 11.69
N PRO A 498 -1.04 -20.31 10.89
CA PRO A 498 -0.68 -21.72 10.96
C PRO A 498 0.82 -21.92 10.69
N ASP A 499 1.48 -22.77 11.48
CA ASP A 499 2.84 -23.21 11.15
C ASP A 499 2.85 -23.78 9.75
N SER A 500 3.67 -23.24 8.88
CA SER A 500 3.77 -23.70 7.49
C SER A 500 5.15 -23.44 6.90
N VAL A 501 5.52 -24.29 5.95
CA VAL A 501 6.66 -24.09 5.06
C VAL A 501 6.12 -24.08 3.64
N GLY A 502 6.50 -23.08 2.85
CA GLY A 502 6.06 -22.92 1.48
C GLY A 502 7.21 -22.62 0.54
N VAL A 503 7.00 -22.91 -0.72
CA VAL A 503 7.92 -22.64 -1.81
C VAL A 503 7.21 -21.88 -2.91
N THR A 504 7.93 -20.99 -3.59
CA THR A 504 7.47 -20.32 -4.80
C THR A 504 8.52 -20.47 -5.88
N LEU A 505 8.10 -20.85 -7.07
CA LEU A 505 8.88 -20.76 -8.29
C LEU A 505 8.23 -19.72 -9.18
N LYS A 506 9.00 -18.67 -9.53
CA LYS A 506 8.54 -17.61 -10.39
C LYS A 506 9.42 -17.55 -11.64
N PHE A 507 8.77 -17.49 -12.80
CA PHE A 507 9.41 -17.28 -14.09
C PHE A 507 9.02 -15.91 -14.60
N LEU A 508 10.00 -15.09 -14.91
CA LEU A 508 9.83 -13.74 -15.42
C LEU A 508 10.44 -13.66 -16.82
N PHE A 509 9.61 -13.36 -17.79
CA PHE A 509 10.00 -12.97 -19.13
C PHE A 509 9.87 -11.45 -19.25
N LYS A 510 10.91 -10.78 -19.71
CA LYS A 510 10.90 -9.33 -19.93
C LYS A 510 11.77 -8.95 -21.11
N GLY A 511 11.40 -7.89 -21.78
CA GLY A 511 12.18 -7.35 -22.88
C GLY A 511 11.80 -5.91 -23.17
N ASP A 512 12.65 -5.26 -23.93
CA ASP A 512 12.48 -3.88 -24.34
C ASP A 512 11.98 -3.85 -25.79
N PHE A 513 11.21 -2.83 -26.15
CA PHE A 513 10.84 -2.51 -27.52
C PHE A 513 11.00 -1.01 -27.77
N GLY A 514 11.18 -0.66 -29.05
CA GLY A 514 11.34 0.73 -29.48
C GLY A 514 12.70 1.01 -30.14
N ARG A 515 12.81 2.16 -30.77
CA ARG A 515 14.06 2.56 -31.46
C ARG A 515 14.96 3.33 -30.48
N ARG A 516 16.22 2.86 -30.32
CA ARG A 516 17.31 3.75 -29.91
C ARG A 516 17.71 4.59 -31.12
N ARG A 517 17.62 5.93 -31.03
CA ARG A 517 18.45 6.75 -31.93
C ARG A 517 19.91 6.48 -31.56
N ALA A 518 20.70 6.02 -32.49
CA ALA A 518 22.16 6.09 -32.35
C ALA A 518 22.50 7.60 -32.19
N LEU A 519 23.08 7.95 -31.06
CA LEU A 519 23.72 9.25 -30.84
C LEU A 519 24.97 9.33 -31.73
#